data_8beba0d1e47d21036533a3761f3dfcc6
#
_entry.id   8beba0d1e47d21036533a3761f3dfcc6
#
_cell.length_a   1.000
_cell.length_b   1.000
_cell.length_c   1.000
_cell.angle_alpha   90.00
_cell.angle_beta   90.00
_cell.angle_gamma   90.00
#
_symmetry.space_group_name_H-M   'P 1'
#
loop_
_entity.id
_entity.type
_entity.pdbx_description
1 polymer ?
#
loop_
_entity_poly.entity_id
_entity_poly.type
_entity_poly.pdbx_seq_one_letter_code
_entity_poly.pdbx_strand_id
1 'polypeptide(L)'
;MRNSMKIMFSADGISKSDLEKTATVSKYVDCVKIGHILCSTLSFKEIHELVGDKDIFLDFKLHDIPNTVKTAIENYSKAIPNFKYFTFHGTASDEMIKAALTADTQAIPLAVITLSSDANFDKADSLAKFQRCVDLGVENFICHPHLVADVRAKFGDKIKLYVPGVRLESDLSDDHFNALTPKKAKELGVDYIIVGRPLLRAENIVEKLKEFEC
;
A
#
# COMPACT_ATOMS: atom_id res chain seq x y z
N MET A 1 0.20 24.00 -0.22
CA MET A 1 0.23 23.27 1.08
C MET A 1 0.11 21.79 0.76
N ARG A 2 1.02 20.93 1.27
CA ARG A 2 0.85 19.47 1.12
C ARG A 2 -0.40 19.05 1.89
N ASN A 3 -1.21 18.16 1.30
CA ASN A 3 -2.32 17.53 2.02
C ASN A 3 -1.77 16.78 3.25
N SER A 4 -2.56 16.67 4.30
CA SER A 4 -2.19 15.85 5.46
C SER A 4 -1.90 14.41 5.01
N MET A 5 -0.84 13.80 5.56
CA MET A 5 -0.54 12.39 5.37
C MET A 5 -1.75 11.53 5.80
N LYS A 6 -2.12 10.55 4.97
CA LYS A 6 -3.28 9.68 5.22
C LYS A 6 -2.86 8.29 5.67
N ILE A 7 -3.74 7.61 6.38
CA ILE A 7 -3.53 6.25 6.89
C ILE A 7 -4.41 5.29 6.09
N MET A 8 -3.79 4.20 5.60
CA MET A 8 -4.48 3.03 5.06
C MET A 8 -4.28 1.85 6.01
N PHE A 9 -5.34 1.15 6.32
CA PHE A 9 -5.26 -0.03 7.16
C PHE A 9 -4.96 -1.28 6.32
N SER A 10 -4.00 -2.10 6.76
CA SER A 10 -3.66 -3.38 6.12
C SER A 10 -4.32 -4.54 6.86
N ALA A 11 -5.35 -5.14 6.26
CA ALA A 11 -6.09 -6.26 6.80
C ALA A 11 -5.39 -7.60 6.43
N ASP A 12 -4.31 -7.92 7.13
CA ASP A 12 -3.50 -9.11 6.85
C ASP A 12 -3.74 -10.27 7.86
N GLY A 13 -4.63 -10.11 8.84
CA GLY A 13 -4.97 -11.12 9.84
C GLY A 13 -6.26 -11.88 9.48
N ILE A 14 -6.29 -13.17 9.81
CA ILE A 14 -7.41 -14.09 9.51
C ILE A 14 -7.99 -14.79 10.73
N SER A 15 -7.40 -14.60 11.93
CA SER A 15 -8.02 -15.12 13.16
C SER A 15 -9.35 -14.41 13.44
N LYS A 16 -10.23 -15.03 14.22
CA LYS A 16 -11.49 -14.41 14.62
C LYS A 16 -11.26 -13.02 15.23
N SER A 17 -10.27 -12.89 16.11
CA SER A 17 -9.90 -11.60 16.72
C SER A 17 -9.41 -10.58 15.69
N ASP A 18 -8.62 -11.00 14.69
CA ASP A 18 -8.15 -10.10 13.63
C ASP A 18 -9.30 -9.59 12.76
N LEU A 19 -10.27 -10.47 12.44
CA LEU A 19 -11.45 -10.08 11.66
C LEU A 19 -12.35 -9.11 12.45
N GLU A 20 -12.57 -9.34 13.73
CA GLU A 20 -13.29 -8.42 14.62
C GLU A 20 -12.60 -7.03 14.69
N LYS A 21 -11.27 -7.02 14.81
CA LYS A 21 -10.47 -5.81 14.80
C LYS A 21 -10.51 -5.11 13.44
N THR A 22 -10.48 -5.87 12.34
CA THR A 22 -10.62 -5.34 10.98
C THR A 22 -11.95 -4.65 10.80
N ALA A 23 -13.07 -5.27 11.18
CA ALA A 23 -14.40 -4.68 11.13
C ALA A 23 -14.49 -3.40 12.00
N THR A 24 -13.80 -3.39 13.14
CA THR A 24 -13.78 -2.24 14.04
C THR A 24 -13.03 -1.05 13.45
N VAL A 25 -11.76 -1.27 13.03
CA VAL A 25 -10.90 -0.17 12.53
C VAL A 25 -11.37 0.36 11.19
N SER A 26 -12.01 -0.47 10.36
CA SER A 26 -12.57 -0.05 9.07
C SER A 26 -13.54 1.13 9.21
N LYS A 27 -14.19 1.30 10.35
CA LYS A 27 -15.08 2.45 10.60
C LYS A 27 -14.34 3.79 10.70
N TYR A 28 -13.04 3.77 10.96
CA TYR A 28 -12.20 4.94 11.24
C TYR A 28 -11.16 5.25 10.16
N VAL A 29 -11.07 4.44 9.12
CA VAL A 29 -10.17 4.67 7.98
C VAL A 29 -10.97 4.82 6.69
N ASP A 30 -10.40 5.48 5.70
CA ASP A 30 -11.04 5.65 4.39
C ASP A 30 -10.76 4.44 3.47
N CYS A 31 -9.63 3.77 3.66
CA CYS A 31 -9.16 2.72 2.77
C CYS A 31 -8.65 1.50 3.55
N VAL A 32 -9.05 0.32 3.10
CA VAL A 32 -8.58 -0.97 3.62
C VAL A 32 -7.80 -1.71 2.54
N LYS A 33 -6.53 -1.99 2.84
CA LYS A 33 -5.68 -2.84 1.99
C LYS A 33 -5.96 -4.30 2.28
N ILE A 34 -6.27 -5.05 1.25
CA ILE A 34 -6.48 -6.50 1.26
C ILE A 34 -5.40 -7.16 0.40
N GLY A 35 -4.87 -8.27 0.87
CA GLY A 35 -3.80 -9.01 0.18
C GLY A 35 -4.08 -10.50 0.09
N HIS A 36 -3.06 -11.24 -0.34
CA HIS A 36 -3.16 -12.69 -0.55
C HIS A 36 -3.68 -13.45 0.68
N ILE A 37 -3.28 -13.06 1.89
CA ILE A 37 -3.67 -13.77 3.13
C ILE A 37 -5.19 -13.71 3.30
N LEU A 38 -5.78 -12.52 3.30
CA LEU A 38 -7.21 -12.38 3.51
C LEU A 38 -8.01 -12.97 2.33
N CYS A 39 -7.60 -12.68 1.09
CA CYS A 39 -8.29 -13.14 -0.12
C CYS A 39 -8.13 -14.65 -0.39
N SER A 40 -7.20 -15.35 0.28
CA SER A 40 -7.12 -16.81 0.24
C SER A 40 -8.14 -17.50 1.16
N THR A 41 -8.77 -16.73 2.05
CA THR A 41 -9.67 -17.26 3.09
C THR A 41 -11.10 -16.77 2.89
N LEU A 42 -11.27 -15.50 2.49
CA LEU A 42 -12.57 -14.87 2.30
C LEU A 42 -12.77 -14.46 0.82
N SER A 43 -14.00 -14.61 0.36
CA SER A 43 -14.44 -14.04 -0.93
C SER A 43 -14.50 -12.50 -0.86
N PHE A 44 -14.49 -11.81 -1.99
CA PHE A 44 -14.66 -10.35 -2.04
C PHE A 44 -15.99 -9.88 -1.44
N LYS A 45 -17.05 -10.70 -1.54
CA LYS A 45 -18.34 -10.42 -0.90
C LYS A 45 -18.21 -10.42 0.64
N GLU A 46 -17.61 -11.45 1.21
CA GLU A 46 -17.38 -11.54 2.66
C GLU A 46 -16.45 -10.43 3.17
N ILE A 47 -15.45 -10.05 2.37
CA ILE A 47 -14.57 -8.91 2.68
C ILE A 47 -15.38 -7.60 2.68
N HIS A 48 -16.25 -7.38 1.70
CA HIS A 48 -17.12 -6.20 1.68
C HIS A 48 -18.08 -6.17 2.88
N GLU A 49 -18.69 -7.31 3.24
CA GLU A 49 -19.52 -7.41 4.44
C GLU A 49 -18.73 -7.10 5.72
N LEU A 50 -17.45 -7.45 5.77
CA LEU A 50 -16.55 -7.22 6.91
C LEU A 50 -16.16 -5.74 7.06
N VAL A 51 -15.78 -5.06 5.95
CA VAL A 51 -15.20 -3.72 5.98
C VAL A 51 -16.19 -2.60 5.64
N GLY A 52 -17.36 -2.93 5.09
CA GLY A 52 -18.38 -1.97 4.64
C GLY A 52 -17.96 -1.20 3.38
N ASP A 53 -18.53 -0.02 3.18
CA ASP A 53 -18.34 0.83 2.00
C ASP A 53 -17.01 1.60 2.01
N LYS A 54 -15.92 0.91 2.32
CA LYS A 54 -14.57 1.50 2.32
C LYS A 54 -13.89 1.32 0.99
N ASP A 55 -13.05 2.29 0.63
CA ASP A 55 -12.15 2.11 -0.52
C ASP A 55 -11.31 0.84 -0.33
N ILE A 56 -11.27 -0.01 -1.34
CA ILE A 56 -10.48 -1.25 -1.34
C ILE A 56 -9.17 -1.03 -2.09
N PHE A 57 -8.09 -1.35 -1.42
CA PHE A 57 -6.76 -1.43 -1.98
C PHE A 57 -6.32 -2.89 -2.13
N LEU A 58 -6.29 -3.40 -3.37
CA LEU A 58 -5.90 -4.77 -3.69
C LEU A 58 -4.37 -4.88 -3.84
N ASP A 59 -3.71 -5.49 -2.86
CA ASP A 59 -2.25 -5.62 -2.83
C ASP A 59 -1.78 -7.00 -3.31
N PHE A 60 -1.97 -7.29 -4.60
CA PHE A 60 -1.59 -8.56 -5.23
C PHE A 60 -0.26 -8.51 -5.98
N LYS A 61 0.32 -7.31 -6.13
CA LYS A 61 1.60 -7.12 -6.83
C LYS A 61 1.62 -7.85 -8.18
N LEU A 62 0.62 -7.55 -9.02
CA LEU A 62 0.40 -8.22 -10.29
C LEU A 62 1.67 -8.25 -11.15
N HIS A 63 2.01 -9.44 -11.65
CA HIS A 63 3.18 -9.66 -12.50
C HIS A 63 2.93 -10.87 -13.41
N ASP A 64 2.50 -10.60 -14.63
CA ASP A 64 2.19 -11.61 -15.65
C ASP A 64 2.33 -10.98 -17.04
N ILE A 65 1.97 -11.68 -18.11
CA ILE A 65 1.93 -11.10 -19.45
C ILE A 65 0.91 -9.95 -19.52
N PRO A 66 1.12 -8.95 -20.41
CA PRO A 66 0.32 -7.71 -20.45
C PRO A 66 -1.19 -7.95 -20.49
N ASN A 67 -1.66 -8.86 -21.35
CA ASN A 67 -3.09 -9.15 -21.51
C ASN A 67 -3.70 -9.76 -20.24
N THR A 68 -2.99 -10.65 -19.55
CA THR A 68 -3.46 -11.26 -18.29
C THR A 68 -3.61 -10.19 -17.21
N VAL A 69 -2.62 -9.32 -17.05
CA VAL A 69 -2.65 -8.23 -16.05
C VAL A 69 -3.81 -7.28 -16.33
N LYS A 70 -3.96 -6.82 -17.57
CA LYS A 70 -5.05 -5.93 -17.97
C LYS A 70 -6.42 -6.55 -17.68
N THR A 71 -6.65 -7.78 -18.17
CA THR A 71 -7.92 -8.48 -17.98
C THR A 71 -8.23 -8.74 -16.51
N ALA A 72 -7.21 -9.09 -15.71
CA ALA A 72 -7.38 -9.29 -14.26
C ALA A 72 -7.84 -8.00 -13.56
N ILE A 73 -7.21 -6.85 -13.85
CA ILE A 73 -7.59 -5.55 -13.29
C ILE A 73 -9.03 -5.20 -13.64
N GLU A 74 -9.42 -5.36 -14.91
CA GLU A 74 -10.76 -5.07 -15.38
C GLU A 74 -11.82 -5.99 -14.73
N ASN A 75 -11.47 -7.24 -14.47
CA ASN A 75 -12.33 -8.18 -13.75
C ASN A 75 -12.44 -7.85 -12.25
N TYR A 76 -11.32 -7.47 -11.60
CA TYR A 76 -11.35 -6.99 -10.21
C TYR A 76 -12.21 -5.73 -10.09
N SER A 77 -12.14 -4.81 -11.05
CA SER A 77 -12.96 -3.59 -11.07
C SER A 77 -14.46 -3.88 -11.07
N LYS A 78 -14.87 -5.00 -11.66
CA LYS A 78 -16.27 -5.46 -11.69
C LYS A 78 -16.67 -6.28 -10.46
N ALA A 79 -15.72 -7.01 -9.88
CA ALA A 79 -15.96 -7.97 -8.80
C ALA A 79 -15.84 -7.38 -7.39
N ILE A 80 -15.04 -6.32 -7.22
CA ILE A 80 -14.72 -5.73 -5.91
C ILE A 80 -15.48 -4.40 -5.76
N PRO A 81 -16.47 -4.32 -4.85
CA PRO A 81 -17.09 -3.04 -4.51
C PRO A 81 -16.04 -2.04 -4.00
N ASN A 82 -16.16 -0.78 -4.44
CA ASN A 82 -15.24 0.31 -4.05
C ASN A 82 -13.74 0.02 -4.34
N PHE A 83 -13.46 -0.72 -5.41
CA PHE A 83 -12.10 -0.97 -5.90
C PHE A 83 -11.41 0.33 -6.24
N LYS A 84 -10.42 0.74 -5.44
CA LYS A 84 -9.81 2.07 -5.54
C LYS A 84 -8.33 2.06 -5.86
N TYR A 85 -7.59 1.06 -5.40
CA TYR A 85 -6.15 0.95 -5.61
C TYR A 85 -5.76 -0.50 -5.90
N PHE A 86 -4.72 -0.67 -6.71
CA PHE A 86 -4.09 -1.99 -6.90
C PHE A 86 -2.58 -1.86 -7.08
N THR A 87 -1.86 -2.92 -6.73
CA THR A 87 -0.41 -2.99 -6.93
C THR A 87 -0.03 -3.85 -8.12
N PHE A 88 1.04 -3.45 -8.78
CA PHE A 88 1.75 -4.23 -9.80
C PHE A 88 3.26 -4.09 -9.63
N HIS A 89 4.04 -5.04 -10.16
CA HIS A 89 5.49 -4.96 -10.14
C HIS A 89 6.00 -3.93 -11.15
N GLY A 90 6.62 -2.84 -10.67
CA GLY A 90 7.27 -1.83 -11.50
C GLY A 90 8.60 -2.32 -12.14
N THR A 91 9.02 -3.55 -11.81
CA THR A 91 10.17 -4.23 -12.41
C THR A 91 9.80 -5.09 -13.62
N ALA A 92 8.51 -5.19 -13.94
CA ALA A 92 8.01 -5.93 -15.10
C ALA A 92 8.36 -5.25 -16.42
N SER A 93 8.00 -5.86 -17.57
CA SER A 93 8.21 -5.26 -18.90
C SER A 93 7.43 -3.95 -19.07
N ASP A 94 7.89 -3.09 -19.99
CA ASP A 94 7.22 -1.83 -20.31
C ASP A 94 5.79 -2.05 -20.81
N GLU A 95 5.58 -3.13 -21.58
CA GLU A 95 4.28 -3.52 -22.11
C GLU A 95 3.31 -3.90 -20.99
N MET A 96 3.80 -4.64 -19.97
CA MET A 96 2.97 -4.99 -18.81
C MET A 96 2.61 -3.76 -17.98
N ILE A 97 3.56 -2.85 -17.74
CA ILE A 97 3.31 -1.58 -17.02
C ILE A 97 2.27 -0.75 -17.78
N LYS A 98 2.43 -0.58 -19.10
CA LYS A 98 1.46 0.14 -19.94
C LYS A 98 0.08 -0.53 -19.92
N ALA A 99 0.02 -1.85 -19.94
CA ALA A 99 -1.24 -2.61 -19.84
C ALA A 99 -1.95 -2.36 -18.50
N ALA A 100 -1.20 -2.33 -17.40
CA ALA A 100 -1.75 -1.98 -16.08
C ALA A 100 -2.27 -0.53 -16.02
N LEU A 101 -1.56 0.42 -16.63
CA LEU A 101 -1.96 1.83 -16.67
C LEU A 101 -3.17 2.12 -17.59
N THR A 102 -3.40 1.28 -18.59
CA THR A 102 -4.47 1.45 -19.60
C THR A 102 -5.63 0.46 -19.43
N ALA A 103 -5.70 -0.26 -18.32
CA ALA A 103 -6.85 -1.10 -17.99
C ALA A 103 -8.11 -0.24 -17.77
N ASP A 104 -9.26 -0.74 -18.22
CA ASP A 104 -10.55 -0.05 -18.06
C ASP A 104 -11.03 -0.13 -16.60
N THR A 105 -10.56 0.82 -15.80
CA THR A 105 -10.88 0.92 -14.38
C THR A 105 -10.71 2.36 -13.89
N GLN A 106 -11.44 2.71 -12.82
CA GLN A 106 -11.21 3.94 -12.06
C GLN A 106 -10.20 3.76 -10.91
N ALA A 107 -9.68 2.55 -10.72
CA ALA A 107 -8.73 2.26 -9.67
C ALA A 107 -7.33 2.81 -10.01
N ILE A 108 -6.65 3.28 -8.99
CA ILE A 108 -5.32 3.91 -9.08
C ILE A 108 -4.24 2.83 -9.06
N PRO A 109 -3.40 2.73 -10.10
CA PRO A 109 -2.27 1.81 -10.15
C PRO A 109 -1.12 2.27 -9.25
N LEU A 110 -0.56 1.38 -8.42
CA LEU A 110 0.62 1.61 -7.60
C LEU A 110 1.75 0.66 -8.00
N ALA A 111 2.87 1.21 -8.46
CA ALA A 111 4.04 0.39 -8.79
C ALA A 111 4.83 0.01 -7.53
N VAL A 112 5.23 -1.26 -7.45
CA VAL A 112 6.14 -1.78 -6.41
C VAL A 112 7.50 -2.00 -7.05
N ILE A 113 8.52 -1.25 -6.60
CA ILE A 113 9.90 -1.37 -7.09
C ILE A 113 10.70 -2.32 -6.20
N THR A 114 10.60 -2.14 -4.89
CA THR A 114 11.34 -2.90 -3.87
C THR A 114 10.36 -3.30 -2.78
N LEU A 115 10.39 -4.56 -2.36
CA LEU A 115 9.55 -5.02 -1.26
C LEU A 115 10.03 -4.38 0.05
N SER A 116 9.09 -4.02 0.92
CA SER A 116 9.41 -3.43 2.23
C SER A 116 10.18 -4.37 3.18
N SER A 117 10.21 -5.67 2.87
CA SER A 117 10.95 -6.70 3.59
C SER A 117 12.34 -6.96 3.01
N ASP A 118 12.68 -6.38 1.88
CA ASP A 118 13.99 -6.57 1.25
C ASP A 118 15.01 -5.64 1.91
N ALA A 119 15.91 -6.24 2.68
CA ALA A 119 16.96 -5.49 3.39
C ALA A 119 18.19 -5.20 2.50
N ASN A 120 18.33 -5.88 1.37
CA ASN A 120 19.54 -5.88 0.55
C ASN A 120 19.28 -5.33 -0.87
N PHE A 121 18.50 -4.29 -1.02
CA PHE A 121 18.28 -3.66 -2.32
C PHE A 121 19.41 -2.66 -2.67
N ASP A 122 19.74 -2.59 -3.95
CA ASP A 122 20.60 -1.52 -4.47
C ASP A 122 19.79 -0.23 -4.66
N LYS A 123 20.25 0.85 -3.99
CA LYS A 123 19.57 2.14 -4.02
C LYS A 123 19.60 2.78 -5.41
N ALA A 124 20.74 2.73 -6.10
CA ALA A 124 20.89 3.36 -7.40
C ALA A 124 20.05 2.64 -8.46
N ASP A 125 20.05 1.31 -8.44
CA ASP A 125 19.20 0.47 -9.29
C ASP A 125 17.71 0.73 -9.00
N SER A 126 17.31 0.81 -7.72
CA SER A 126 15.94 1.14 -7.34
C SER A 126 15.50 2.50 -7.89
N LEU A 127 16.34 3.55 -7.75
CA LEU A 127 16.05 4.89 -8.28
C LEU A 127 15.99 4.93 -9.81
N ALA A 128 16.78 4.11 -10.50
CA ALA A 128 16.69 3.96 -11.96
C ALA A 128 15.36 3.32 -12.38
N LYS A 129 14.89 2.30 -11.65
CA LYS A 129 13.59 1.65 -11.86
C LYS A 129 12.42 2.61 -11.58
N PHE A 130 12.50 3.44 -10.51
CA PHE A 130 11.54 4.52 -10.29
C PHE A 130 11.48 5.46 -11.49
N GLN A 131 12.65 5.91 -12.00
CA GLN A 131 12.71 6.79 -13.15
C GLN A 131 12.03 6.18 -14.38
N ARG A 132 12.36 4.92 -14.70
CA ARG A 132 11.74 4.19 -15.81
C ARG A 132 10.22 4.15 -15.68
N CYS A 133 9.69 3.86 -14.50
CA CYS A 133 8.25 3.84 -14.26
C CYS A 133 7.62 5.23 -14.43
N VAL A 134 8.27 6.29 -13.94
CA VAL A 134 7.82 7.68 -14.13
C VAL A 134 7.79 8.05 -15.60
N ASP A 135 8.81 7.66 -16.37
CA ASP A 135 8.89 7.91 -17.83
C ASP A 135 7.78 7.16 -18.60
N LEU A 136 7.27 6.05 -18.04
CA LEU A 136 6.11 5.31 -18.56
C LEU A 136 4.76 5.87 -18.10
N GLY A 137 4.74 6.90 -17.24
CA GLY A 137 3.52 7.55 -16.76
C GLY A 137 3.00 7.06 -15.41
N VAL A 138 3.80 6.31 -14.65
CA VAL A 138 3.43 5.92 -13.27
C VAL A 138 3.58 7.11 -12.33
N GLU A 139 2.52 7.43 -11.61
CA GLU A 139 2.48 8.54 -10.65
C GLU A 139 2.41 8.08 -9.18
N ASN A 140 2.09 6.81 -8.93
CA ASN A 140 1.86 6.30 -7.58
C ASN A 140 2.74 5.08 -7.29
N PHE A 141 3.42 5.08 -6.13
CA PHE A 141 4.40 4.05 -5.79
C PHE A 141 4.26 3.54 -4.36
N ILE A 142 4.32 2.23 -4.19
CA ILE A 142 4.71 1.64 -2.91
C ILE A 142 6.21 1.88 -2.75
N CYS A 143 6.58 2.64 -1.73
CA CYS A 143 7.96 3.04 -1.51
C CYS A 143 8.54 2.36 -0.26
N HIS A 144 9.71 1.76 -0.40
CA HIS A 144 10.45 1.22 0.74
C HIS A 144 10.82 2.37 1.71
N PRO A 145 10.65 2.21 3.05
CA PRO A 145 10.90 3.29 4.02
C PRO A 145 12.28 3.97 3.87
N HIS A 146 13.32 3.20 3.59
CA HIS A 146 14.69 3.72 3.42
C HIS A 146 14.95 4.44 2.09
N LEU A 147 14.01 4.38 1.14
CA LEU A 147 14.12 5.08 -0.14
C LEU A 147 13.36 6.41 -0.16
N VAL A 148 12.51 6.68 0.82
CA VAL A 148 11.61 7.84 0.81
C VAL A 148 12.36 9.15 0.61
N ALA A 149 13.43 9.38 1.36
CA ALA A 149 14.23 10.62 1.27
C ALA A 149 14.84 10.81 -0.12
N ASP A 150 15.45 9.76 -0.68
CA ASP A 150 16.11 9.81 -2.00
C ASP A 150 15.09 9.97 -3.13
N VAL A 151 13.95 9.28 -3.04
CA VAL A 151 12.86 9.38 -4.02
C VAL A 151 12.25 10.78 -3.97
N ARG A 152 12.02 11.34 -2.79
CA ARG A 152 11.55 12.73 -2.66
C ARG A 152 12.56 13.77 -3.16
N ALA A 153 13.84 13.58 -2.88
CA ALA A 153 14.89 14.46 -3.40
C ALA A 153 14.92 14.48 -4.94
N LYS A 154 14.69 13.30 -5.57
CA LYS A 154 14.76 13.17 -7.03
C LYS A 154 13.46 13.60 -7.74
N PHE A 155 12.30 13.21 -7.23
CA PHE A 155 11.02 13.36 -7.94
C PHE A 155 10.11 14.44 -7.34
N GLY A 156 10.39 14.92 -6.13
CA GLY A 156 9.57 15.93 -5.46
C GLY A 156 8.12 15.45 -5.26
N ASP A 157 7.17 16.33 -5.54
CA ASP A 157 5.73 16.08 -5.40
C ASP A 157 5.06 15.57 -6.71
N LYS A 158 5.86 15.28 -7.75
CA LYS A 158 5.37 14.75 -9.02
C LYS A 158 4.76 13.35 -8.90
N ILE A 159 5.15 12.62 -7.87
CA ILE A 159 4.67 11.27 -7.59
C ILE A 159 4.14 11.14 -6.16
N LYS A 160 3.23 10.19 -5.94
CA LYS A 160 2.67 9.88 -4.63
C LYS A 160 3.37 8.67 -4.02
N LEU A 161 3.70 8.76 -2.73
CA LEU A 161 4.39 7.70 -1.99
C LEU A 161 3.46 7.08 -0.95
N TYR A 162 3.30 5.77 -1.08
CA TYR A 162 2.56 4.90 -0.18
C TYR A 162 3.58 4.02 0.56
N VAL A 163 3.74 4.23 1.85
CA VAL A 163 4.84 3.64 2.61
C VAL A 163 4.32 2.62 3.64
N PRO A 164 4.58 1.32 3.42
CA PRO A 164 4.32 0.28 4.41
C PRO A 164 5.44 0.21 5.46
N GLY A 165 5.18 -0.53 6.54
CA GLY A 165 6.23 -0.79 7.53
C GLY A 165 6.50 0.34 8.52
N VAL A 166 5.66 1.37 8.55
CA VAL A 166 5.75 2.46 9.53
C VAL A 166 5.44 1.92 10.93
N ARG A 167 6.21 2.37 11.93
CA ARG A 167 6.11 1.95 13.33
C ARG A 167 6.13 3.16 14.26
N LEU A 168 5.41 3.07 15.37
CA LEU A 168 5.58 4.02 16.47
C LEU A 168 6.90 3.74 17.18
N GLU A 169 7.45 4.74 17.84
CA GLU A 169 8.67 4.58 18.64
C GLU A 169 8.49 3.51 19.73
N SER A 170 7.28 3.43 20.32
CA SER A 170 6.91 2.42 21.30
C SER A 170 6.84 0.98 20.75
N ASP A 171 6.72 0.81 19.43
CA ASP A 171 6.61 -0.49 18.77
C ASP A 171 7.96 -0.98 18.22
N LEU A 172 9.03 -0.18 18.39
CA LEU A 172 10.38 -0.54 17.97
C LEU A 172 10.96 -1.54 18.97
N SER A 173 11.03 -2.83 18.57
CA SER A 173 11.91 -3.80 19.22
C SER A 173 13.33 -3.63 18.69
N ASP A 174 14.32 -4.20 19.37
CA ASP A 174 15.74 -4.10 19.03
C ASP A 174 16.08 -4.44 17.56
N ASP A 175 15.22 -5.20 16.88
CA ASP A 175 15.38 -5.59 15.47
C ASP A 175 14.87 -4.56 14.46
N HIS A 176 14.25 -3.44 14.89
CA HIS A 176 13.60 -2.46 14.03
C HIS A 176 14.13 -1.02 14.17
N PHE A 177 15.39 -0.84 14.56
CA PHE A 177 16.04 0.47 14.76
C PHE A 177 15.93 1.44 13.58
N ASN A 178 15.63 0.95 12.38
CA ASN A 178 15.52 1.73 11.14
C ASN A 178 14.09 1.87 10.61
N ALA A 179 13.06 1.57 11.39
CA ALA A 179 11.69 1.75 10.92
C ALA A 179 11.34 3.25 10.84
N LEU A 180 10.62 3.62 9.80
CA LEU A 180 10.12 4.98 9.63
C LEU A 180 8.98 5.22 10.62
N THR A 181 9.07 6.30 11.43
CA THR A 181 7.98 6.71 12.32
C THR A 181 6.96 7.57 11.56
N PRO A 182 5.69 7.68 12.02
CA PRO A 182 4.69 8.56 11.41
C PRO A 182 5.18 10.00 11.29
N LYS A 183 5.76 10.55 12.37
CA LYS A 183 6.34 11.90 12.38
C LYS A 183 7.40 12.06 11.29
N LYS A 184 8.34 11.11 11.21
CA LYS A 184 9.42 11.18 10.19
C LYS A 184 8.87 10.99 8.78
N ALA A 185 7.87 10.12 8.59
CA ALA A 185 7.18 9.95 7.31
C ALA A 185 6.56 11.28 6.84
N LYS A 186 5.87 11.99 7.73
CA LYS A 186 5.29 13.30 7.46
C LYS A 186 6.35 14.34 7.10
N GLU A 187 7.44 14.43 7.87
CA GLU A 187 8.57 15.34 7.59
C GLU A 187 9.19 15.07 6.21
N LEU A 188 9.31 13.81 5.82
CA LEU A 188 9.83 13.40 4.52
C LEU A 188 8.80 13.56 3.39
N GLY A 189 7.56 13.97 3.70
CA GLY A 189 6.53 14.22 2.71
C GLY A 189 5.91 12.95 2.13
N VAL A 190 5.76 11.90 2.92
CA VAL A 190 4.97 10.71 2.57
C VAL A 190 3.51 11.11 2.42
N ASP A 191 2.83 10.61 1.37
CA ASP A 191 1.41 10.90 1.16
C ASP A 191 0.50 9.94 1.93
N TYR A 192 0.87 8.67 1.97
CA TYR A 192 0.10 7.61 2.63
C TYR A 192 1.01 6.66 3.42
N ILE A 193 0.64 6.36 4.65
CA ILE A 193 1.23 5.24 5.40
C ILE A 193 0.28 4.05 5.41
N ILE A 194 0.85 2.84 5.32
CA ILE A 194 0.08 1.59 5.34
C ILE A 194 0.42 0.86 6.63
N VAL A 195 -0.55 0.74 7.53
CA VAL A 195 -0.38 0.20 8.88
C VAL A 195 -1.23 -1.06 9.05
N GLY A 196 -0.61 -2.17 9.43
CA GLY A 196 -1.29 -3.46 9.65
C GLY A 196 -1.01 -4.03 11.03
N ARG A 197 0.04 -4.83 11.16
CA ARG A 197 0.39 -5.56 12.39
C ARG A 197 0.39 -4.75 13.70
N PRO A 198 0.88 -3.50 13.77
CA PRO A 198 0.79 -2.70 14.98
C PRO A 198 -0.64 -2.49 15.46
N LEU A 199 -1.58 -2.30 14.53
CA LEU A 199 -3.00 -2.14 14.84
C LEU A 199 -3.63 -3.48 15.26
N LEU A 200 -3.40 -4.55 14.49
CA LEU A 200 -3.95 -5.88 14.77
C LEU A 200 -3.48 -6.45 16.14
N ARG A 201 -2.26 -6.11 16.57
CA ARG A 201 -1.71 -6.56 17.86
C ARG A 201 -2.15 -5.71 19.05
N ALA A 202 -2.67 -4.51 18.81
CA ALA A 202 -3.11 -3.63 19.88
C ALA A 202 -4.31 -4.20 20.64
N GLU A 203 -4.36 -3.96 21.96
CA GLU A 203 -5.54 -4.26 22.79
C GLU A 203 -6.71 -3.35 22.37
N ASN A 204 -6.47 -2.05 22.26
CA ASN A 204 -7.41 -1.08 21.72
C ASN A 204 -6.94 -0.55 20.37
N ILE A 205 -7.51 -1.11 19.30
CA ILE A 205 -7.11 -0.79 17.93
C ILE A 205 -7.44 0.67 17.55
N VAL A 206 -8.50 1.25 18.09
CA VAL A 206 -8.93 2.63 17.76
C VAL A 206 -8.00 3.65 18.42
N GLU A 207 -7.63 3.44 19.68
CA GLU A 207 -6.64 4.30 20.34
C GLU A 207 -5.28 4.20 19.66
N LYS A 208 -4.85 2.97 19.35
CA LYS A 208 -3.59 2.75 18.63
C LYS A 208 -3.57 3.44 17.26
N LEU A 209 -4.69 3.46 16.54
CA LEU A 209 -4.78 4.16 15.26
C LEU A 209 -4.52 5.67 15.41
N LYS A 210 -5.05 6.29 16.46
CA LYS A 210 -4.85 7.73 16.72
C LYS A 210 -3.38 8.10 16.96
N GLU A 211 -2.57 7.19 17.49
CA GLU A 211 -1.13 7.42 17.67
C GLU A 211 -0.38 7.55 16.33
N PHE A 212 -0.95 7.06 15.22
CA PHE A 212 -0.41 7.24 13.86
C PHE A 212 -0.87 8.53 13.18
N GLU A 213 -1.87 9.23 13.74
CA GLU A 213 -2.35 10.53 13.26
C GLU A 213 -1.38 11.63 13.74
N CYS A 214 -0.66 12.29 12.82
CA CYS A 214 0.33 13.33 13.12
C CYS A 214 -0.15 14.72 12.69
#